data_525667104e75e84dc24b1781352dc468
#
_entry.id   525667104e75e84dc24b1781352dc468
#
_cell.length_a   1.000
_cell.length_b   1.000
_cell.length_c   1.000
_cell.angle_alpha   90.00
_cell.angle_beta   90.00
_cell.angle_gamma   90.00
#
_symmetry.space_group_name_H-M   'P 1'
#
loop_
_entity.id
_entity.type
_entity.pdbx_description
1 polymer ?
#
loop_
_entity_poly.entity_id
_entity_poly.type
_entity_poly.pdbx_seq_one_letter_code
_entity_poly.pdbx_strand_id
1 'polypeptide(L)'
;MVRRTNFWIREKEYLKAFQDPKRIHASCEDYRASNTIDLKHDKEDRHKKLNIPLLLLWGKNGVVGNQFEPIRIWQNYFSRNVKGVAIDSGHFIPEEKPQDVVKHLKDFFV
;
A
#
# COMPACT_ATOMS: atom_id res chain seq x y z
N MET A 1 1.45 -1.42 -21.71
CA MET A 1 1.33 0.00 -22.11
C MET A 1 0.27 0.65 -21.22
N VAL A 2 0.68 1.46 -20.25
CA VAL A 2 -0.25 2.21 -19.41
C VAL A 2 -1.00 3.19 -20.31
N ARG A 3 -2.32 3.10 -20.36
CA ARG A 3 -3.11 4.10 -21.11
C ARG A 3 -2.88 5.46 -20.46
N ARG A 4 -2.12 6.33 -21.09
CA ARG A 4 -1.80 7.70 -20.67
C ARG A 4 -3.02 8.56 -20.31
N THR A 5 -4.21 8.20 -20.78
CA THR A 5 -5.45 8.98 -20.65
C THR A 5 -6.00 9.08 -19.23
N ASN A 6 -5.78 8.09 -18.35
CA ASN A 6 -6.34 8.13 -16.99
C ASN A 6 -5.38 8.77 -15.96
N PHE A 7 -4.07 8.78 -16.23
CA PHE A 7 -3.09 9.39 -15.35
C PHE A 7 -3.22 10.91 -15.29
N TRP A 8 -3.40 11.56 -16.44
CA TRP A 8 -3.50 13.04 -16.56
C TRP A 8 -4.73 13.64 -15.88
N ILE A 9 -5.86 12.93 -15.85
CA ILE A 9 -7.09 13.40 -15.17
C ILE A 9 -6.87 13.45 -13.65
N ARG A 10 -6.09 12.53 -13.10
CA ARG A 10 -5.82 12.42 -11.65
C ARG A 10 -4.65 13.28 -11.21
N GLU A 11 -3.73 13.59 -12.10
CA GLU A 11 -2.58 14.45 -11.83
C GLU A 11 -2.99 15.79 -11.21
N LYS A 12 -4.05 16.42 -11.72
CA LYS A 12 -4.57 17.68 -11.20
C LYS A 12 -4.99 17.57 -9.73
N GLU A 13 -5.62 16.48 -9.35
CA GLU A 13 -6.05 16.26 -7.96
C GLU A 13 -4.86 15.98 -7.04
N TYR A 14 -3.87 15.23 -7.51
CA TYR A 14 -2.63 15.02 -6.76
C TYR A 14 -1.84 16.31 -6.59
N LEU A 15 -1.67 17.09 -7.67
CA LEU A 15 -1.02 18.41 -7.61
C LEU A 15 -1.73 19.36 -6.64
N LYS A 16 -3.06 19.44 -6.72
CA LYS A 16 -3.86 20.25 -5.79
C LYS A 16 -3.64 19.84 -4.33
N ALA A 17 -3.55 18.52 -4.06
CA ALA A 17 -3.25 18.04 -2.73
C ALA A 17 -1.85 18.46 -2.27
N PHE A 18 -0.84 18.41 -3.16
CA PHE A 18 0.55 18.73 -2.85
C PHE A 18 0.93 20.21 -3.00
N GLN A 19 0.02 21.09 -3.36
CA GLN A 19 0.26 22.55 -3.37
C GLN A 19 0.13 23.17 -1.98
N ASP A 20 -0.49 22.50 -1.03
CA ASP A 20 -0.61 22.96 0.35
C ASP A 20 0.68 22.66 1.13
N PRO A 21 1.42 23.70 1.65
CA PRO A 21 2.64 23.50 2.41
C PRO A 21 2.47 22.63 3.65
N LYS A 22 1.28 22.64 4.27
CA LYS A 22 1.00 21.80 5.45
C LYS A 22 0.95 20.31 5.08
N ARG A 23 0.42 19.99 3.90
CA ARG A 23 0.38 18.60 3.41
C ARG A 23 1.76 18.10 3.01
N ILE A 24 2.57 18.97 2.40
CA ILE A 24 3.98 18.67 2.10
C ILE A 24 4.74 18.41 3.40
N HIS A 25 4.58 19.27 4.40
CA HIS A 25 5.20 19.10 5.71
C HIS A 25 4.78 17.77 6.36
N ALA A 26 3.48 17.47 6.38
CA ALA A 26 2.96 16.22 6.93
C ALA A 26 3.55 14.99 6.24
N SER A 27 3.67 15.01 4.90
CA SER A 27 4.30 13.93 4.14
C SER A 27 5.76 13.73 4.50
N CYS A 28 6.50 14.83 4.68
CA CYS A 28 7.91 14.77 5.11
C CYS A 28 8.04 14.20 6.53
N GLU A 29 7.15 14.58 7.44
CA GLU A 29 7.14 14.07 8.81
C GLU A 29 6.81 12.57 8.85
N ASP A 30 5.91 12.09 7.98
CA ASP A 30 5.62 10.68 7.83
C ASP A 30 6.89 9.88 7.47
N TYR A 31 7.65 10.34 6.49
CA TYR A 31 8.94 9.72 6.14
C TYR A 31 9.98 9.80 7.27
N ARG A 32 10.01 10.87 8.05
CA ARG A 32 10.90 10.95 9.22
C ARG A 32 10.47 9.97 10.31
N ALA A 33 9.16 9.86 10.58
CA ALA A 33 8.62 8.93 11.55
C ALA A 33 8.96 7.48 11.20
N SER A 34 8.86 7.11 9.92
CA SER A 34 9.14 5.74 9.45
C SER A 34 10.57 5.28 9.73
N ASN A 35 11.53 6.20 9.83
CA ASN A 35 12.92 5.90 10.14
C ASN A 35 13.30 6.10 11.62
N THR A 36 12.37 6.51 12.46
CA THR A 36 12.63 6.81 13.88
C THR A 36 11.58 6.18 14.79
N ILE A 37 10.52 6.94 15.09
CA ILE A 37 9.54 6.55 16.10
C ILE A 37 8.73 5.31 15.70
N ASP A 38 8.42 5.15 14.41
CA ASP A 38 7.66 3.98 13.92
C ASP A 38 8.46 2.69 14.09
N LEU A 39 9.77 2.73 13.83
CA LEU A 39 10.66 1.56 14.07
C LEU A 39 10.70 1.18 15.56
N LYS A 40 10.68 2.17 16.44
CA LYS A 40 10.63 1.93 17.88
C LYS A 40 9.32 1.28 18.28
N HIS A 41 8.19 1.85 17.85
CA HIS A 41 6.86 1.32 18.13
C HIS A 41 6.68 -0.08 17.54
N ASP A 42 7.11 -0.32 16.30
CA ASP A 42 7.05 -1.64 15.68
C ASP A 42 7.82 -2.68 16.50
N LYS A 43 8.99 -2.34 16.97
CA LYS A 43 9.80 -3.22 17.82
C LYS A 43 9.11 -3.53 19.16
N GLU A 44 8.53 -2.52 19.80
CA GLU A 44 7.83 -2.66 21.08
C GLU A 44 6.54 -3.49 20.92
N ASP A 45 5.82 -3.30 19.81
CA ASP A 45 4.52 -3.92 19.54
C ASP A 45 4.60 -5.24 18.76
N ARG A 46 5.79 -5.70 18.43
CA ARG A 46 6.00 -6.89 17.59
C ARG A 46 5.39 -8.18 18.15
N HIS A 47 5.18 -8.25 19.44
CA HIS A 47 4.50 -9.37 20.12
C HIS A 47 2.98 -9.33 19.96
N LYS A 48 2.40 -8.19 19.60
CA LYS A 48 0.96 -8.00 19.38
C LYS A 48 0.57 -8.51 18.00
N LYS A 49 -0.58 -9.18 17.94
CA LYS A 49 -1.16 -9.64 16.67
C LYS A 49 -2.60 -9.19 16.53
N LEU A 50 -2.94 -8.74 15.33
CA LEU A 50 -4.31 -8.38 14.98
C LEU A 50 -5.11 -9.64 14.62
N ASN A 51 -6.29 -9.79 15.18
CA ASN A 51 -7.20 -10.91 14.90
C ASN A 51 -8.34 -10.48 13.96
N ILE A 52 -7.97 -9.86 12.87
CA ILE A 52 -8.88 -9.45 11.79
C ILE A 52 -8.39 -10.03 10.46
N PRO A 53 -9.28 -10.21 9.48
CA PRO A 53 -8.86 -10.59 8.13
C PRO A 53 -8.01 -9.50 7.50
N LEU A 54 -7.01 -9.89 6.72
CA LEU A 54 -6.18 -9.00 5.92
C LEU A 54 -6.13 -9.47 4.47
N LEU A 55 -6.35 -8.55 3.55
CA LEU A 55 -6.07 -8.71 2.13
C LEU A 55 -4.91 -7.81 1.74
N LEU A 56 -3.85 -8.40 1.18
CA LEU A 56 -2.72 -7.68 0.61
C LEU A 56 -2.83 -7.64 -0.90
N LEU A 57 -2.68 -6.46 -1.47
CA LEU A 57 -2.52 -6.27 -2.91
C LEU A 57 -1.21 -5.52 -3.17
N TRP A 58 -0.39 -6.03 -4.07
CA TRP A 58 0.87 -5.38 -4.44
C TRP A 58 1.16 -5.52 -5.93
N GLY A 59 1.96 -4.61 -6.46
CA GLY A 59 2.41 -4.67 -7.85
C GLY A 59 3.51 -5.73 -8.01
N LYS A 60 3.25 -6.73 -8.85
CA LYS A 60 4.21 -7.81 -9.15
C LYS A 60 5.55 -7.28 -9.63
N ASN A 61 5.52 -6.22 -10.43
CA ASN A 61 6.70 -5.62 -11.07
C ASN A 61 7.26 -4.42 -10.29
N GLY A 62 6.69 -4.10 -9.11
CA GLY A 62 7.17 -3.07 -8.21
C GLY A 62 8.22 -3.58 -7.23
N VAL A 63 8.72 -2.68 -6.38
CA VAL A 63 9.76 -3.00 -5.37
C VAL A 63 9.28 -4.11 -4.43
N VAL A 64 8.04 -4.04 -3.96
CA VAL A 64 7.49 -5.02 -3.02
C VAL A 64 7.47 -6.42 -3.64
N GLY A 65 7.01 -6.56 -4.88
CA GLY A 65 6.94 -7.85 -5.57
C GLY A 65 8.30 -8.42 -5.93
N ASN A 66 9.28 -7.56 -6.21
CA ASN A 66 10.62 -7.99 -6.64
C ASN A 66 11.58 -8.29 -5.49
N GLN A 67 11.42 -7.65 -4.33
CA GLN A 67 12.40 -7.71 -3.25
C GLN A 67 11.87 -8.36 -1.97
N PHE A 68 10.56 -8.54 -1.83
CA PHE A 68 9.95 -9.01 -0.61
C PHE A 68 8.96 -10.15 -0.82
N GLU A 69 8.67 -10.86 0.25
CA GLU A 69 7.59 -11.83 0.35
C GLU A 69 6.46 -11.25 1.22
N PRO A 70 5.55 -10.44 0.64
CA PRO A 70 4.61 -9.64 1.43
C PRO A 70 3.74 -10.44 2.39
N ILE A 71 3.20 -11.58 1.95
CA ILE A 71 2.35 -12.43 2.78
C ILE A 71 3.12 -12.92 4.01
N ARG A 72 4.36 -13.37 3.83
CA ARG A 72 5.19 -13.85 4.93
C ARG A 72 5.50 -12.76 5.95
N ILE A 73 5.80 -11.56 5.46
CA ILE A 73 6.10 -10.42 6.34
C ILE A 73 4.86 -10.04 7.16
N TRP A 74 3.73 -9.84 6.50
CA TRP A 74 2.49 -9.42 7.15
C TRP A 74 1.88 -10.50 8.05
N GLN A 75 2.13 -11.78 7.77
CA GLN A 75 1.68 -12.88 8.62
C GLN A 75 2.22 -12.78 10.05
N ASN A 76 3.35 -12.12 10.25
CA ASN A 76 3.91 -11.89 11.58
C ASN A 76 3.05 -10.96 12.45
N TYR A 77 2.21 -10.13 11.85
CA TYR A 77 1.37 -9.13 12.52
C TYR A 77 -0.09 -9.57 12.69
N PHE A 78 -0.47 -10.73 12.12
CA PHE A 78 -1.85 -11.21 12.12
C PHE A 78 -1.93 -12.64 12.66
N SER A 79 -2.96 -12.90 13.49
CA SER A 79 -3.24 -14.24 14.00
C SER A 79 -4.04 -15.11 13.02
N ARG A 80 -4.75 -14.49 12.08
CA ARG A 80 -5.44 -15.16 10.98
C ARG A 80 -4.55 -15.28 9.75
N ASN A 81 -4.86 -16.24 8.88
CA ASN A 81 -4.17 -16.37 7.61
C ASN A 81 -4.33 -15.12 6.74
N VAL A 82 -3.21 -14.54 6.37
CA VAL A 82 -3.15 -13.39 5.47
C VAL A 82 -3.41 -13.86 4.05
N LYS A 83 -4.35 -13.19 3.36
CA LYS A 83 -4.60 -13.39 1.94
C LYS A 83 -3.89 -12.29 1.14
N GLY A 84 -3.35 -12.65 0.00
CA GLY A 84 -2.69 -11.67 -0.84
C GLY A 84 -2.61 -12.07 -2.29
N VAL A 85 -2.56 -11.07 -3.15
CA VAL A 85 -2.50 -11.22 -4.61
C VAL A 85 -1.50 -10.24 -5.20
N ALA A 86 -0.59 -10.75 -6.02
CA ALA A 86 0.26 -9.94 -6.86
C ALA A 86 -0.53 -9.50 -8.10
N ILE A 87 -0.70 -8.21 -8.28
CA ILE A 87 -1.33 -7.61 -9.46
C ILE A 87 -0.26 -7.42 -10.54
N ASP A 88 -0.58 -7.74 -11.78
CA ASP A 88 0.33 -7.54 -12.91
C ASP A 88 0.43 -6.04 -13.26
N SER A 89 1.15 -5.32 -12.43
CA SER A 89 1.34 -3.88 -12.50
C SER A 89 2.65 -3.45 -11.83
N GLY A 90 3.00 -2.17 -11.95
CA GLY A 90 4.01 -1.53 -11.15
C GLY A 90 3.50 -1.17 -9.76
N HIS A 91 4.10 -0.17 -9.15
CA HIS A 91 3.80 0.23 -7.76
C HIS A 91 2.39 0.80 -7.57
N PHE A 92 1.88 1.55 -8.53
CA PHE A 92 0.62 2.28 -8.43
C PHE A 92 -0.56 1.44 -8.93
N ILE A 93 -0.88 0.36 -8.21
CA ILE A 93 -1.87 -0.62 -8.64
C ILE A 93 -3.28 -0.05 -8.88
N PRO A 94 -3.81 0.90 -8.08
CA PRO A 94 -5.14 1.45 -8.33
C PRO A 94 -5.22 2.28 -9.61
N GLU A 95 -4.15 2.95 -9.98
CA GLU A 95 -4.06 3.75 -11.20
C GLU A 95 -3.80 2.88 -12.43
N GLU A 96 -2.99 1.83 -12.28
CA GLU A 96 -2.59 0.96 -13.38
C GLU A 96 -3.61 -0.13 -13.67
N LYS A 97 -4.23 -0.71 -12.63
CA LYS A 97 -5.15 -1.85 -12.69
C LYS A 97 -6.40 -1.68 -11.82
N PRO A 98 -7.18 -0.60 -12.01
CA PRO A 98 -8.32 -0.31 -11.15
C PRO A 98 -9.38 -1.42 -11.14
N GLN A 99 -9.58 -2.10 -12.27
CA GLN A 99 -10.56 -3.19 -12.37
C GLN A 99 -10.17 -4.39 -11.50
N ASP A 100 -8.89 -4.75 -11.50
CA ASP A 100 -8.38 -5.86 -10.70
C ASP A 100 -8.48 -5.53 -9.21
N VAL A 101 -8.14 -4.30 -8.81
CA VAL A 101 -8.28 -3.84 -7.43
C VAL A 101 -9.73 -3.93 -6.96
N VAL A 102 -10.67 -3.38 -7.74
CA VAL A 102 -12.10 -3.41 -7.43
C VAL A 102 -12.61 -4.86 -7.29
N LYS A 103 -12.21 -5.74 -8.19
CA LYS A 103 -12.59 -7.16 -8.13
C LYS A 103 -12.16 -7.79 -6.81
N HIS A 104 -10.88 -7.67 -6.45
CA HIS A 104 -10.36 -8.27 -5.22
C HIS A 104 -10.98 -7.68 -3.96
N LEU A 105 -11.26 -6.37 -3.95
CA LEU A 105 -11.97 -5.72 -2.83
C LEU A 105 -13.40 -6.25 -2.70
N LYS A 106 -14.13 -6.39 -3.79
CA LYS A 106 -15.48 -6.97 -3.76
C LYS A 106 -15.46 -8.40 -3.22
N ASP A 107 -14.55 -9.24 -3.72
CA ASP A 107 -14.44 -10.63 -3.28
C ASP A 107 -14.05 -10.73 -1.78
N PHE A 108 -13.33 -9.77 -1.27
CA PHE A 108 -12.90 -9.74 0.13
C PHE A 108 -14.00 -9.26 1.08
N PHE A 109 -14.79 -8.26 0.69
CA PHE A 109 -15.80 -7.63 1.55
C PHE A 109 -17.21 -8.24 1.42
N VAL A 110 -17.42 -9.14 0.52
CA VAL A 110 -18.73 -9.81 0.32
C VAL A 110 -18.80 -11.18 1.00
#